data_3968b473ac700e524de99804ec4a4098
#
_entry.id   3968b473ac700e524de99804ec4a4098
#
_cell.length_a   1.000
_cell.length_b   1.000
_cell.length_c   1.000
_cell.angle_alpha   90.00
_cell.angle_beta   90.00
_cell.angle_gamma   90.00
#
_symmetry.space_group_name_H-M   'P 1'
#
loop_
_entity.id
_entity.type
_entity.pdbx_description
1 polymer ?
#
loop_
_entity_poly.entity_id
_entity_poly.type
_entity_poly.pdbx_seq_one_letter_code
_entity_poly.pdbx_strand_id
1 'polypeptide(L)'
;MRPHRSRIWFSWTLFAVAQATVGLTAHGRESAEARPGSVQDLAYGKVLFHFYQEDYFSALTQLMVAGARDELDYHEDEAELLLGGLYLSYGQHQRADELFSRLLEQSTEPETHDRAWFFLAKIWYQRGFFEKSQQALNRINDYLPADLEAERYLLQGRVLMDQGRFDEALVQLSEWRDPGEEWVGYARFNVGVSLVRLGRVEEGARILGEVGQLASEGSDLSGLRDKANVALGYGWLQAQRPDQAKPSLQRVRLSGPFSNKALLGVGWSDAELNNYQSALLPWLELRKRSVLDPAVQESLLAVPYAYSQLGADKQAADSYLDAIETFNREIARLDDAIISVEQGDFVDEIVGDSSTDASGWYWQLDSLPDLIESHYLYELVATHRFQEGLKNYRDLQQLGVNLRRWTDSLGAFDDILDTQQRAHEQRLPVIERSLDRVDLNDMAARETAYASRLTVIERNQDVRALGTTREQALWSEFESMQPGLDSLGDYPSAQELRDKHRLLQGLLYWNLHRDYVSRLWQAKKDLRSLGDSLRTAERAYQHIDAARSEWPGKFASLSQRIAELAPTVRRLDVQVQQTLGRQTRYLQRLATQELRAQRERLSTYVVQARFALASVYDRTAALQLETGQ
;
A
#
# COMPACT_ATOMS: atom_id res chain seq x y z
N MET A 1 13.41 -32.08 0.18
CA MET A 1 14.31 -30.96 -0.10
C MET A 1 13.44 -29.74 -0.43
N ARG A 2 13.40 -28.76 0.44
CA ARG A 2 12.60 -27.53 0.25
C ARG A 2 13.40 -26.55 -0.57
N PRO A 3 12.85 -25.88 -1.59
CA PRO A 3 13.56 -24.84 -2.32
C PRO A 3 13.61 -23.56 -1.47
N HIS A 4 14.81 -23.02 -1.30
CA HIS A 4 15.05 -21.67 -0.75
C HIS A 4 14.38 -20.64 -1.65
N ARG A 5 13.43 -19.89 -1.12
CA ARG A 5 12.88 -18.68 -1.73
C ARG A 5 13.93 -17.57 -1.63
N SER A 6 14.60 -17.27 -2.71
CA SER A 6 15.36 -16.02 -2.85
C SER A 6 14.35 -14.87 -3.03
N ARG A 7 14.11 -14.12 -1.95
CA ARG A 7 13.39 -12.86 -2.00
C ARG A 7 14.29 -11.85 -2.69
N ILE A 8 13.95 -11.46 -3.89
CA ILE A 8 14.50 -10.25 -4.53
C ILE A 8 13.87 -9.07 -3.77
N TRP A 9 14.62 -8.57 -2.82
CA TRP A 9 14.31 -7.35 -2.11
C TRP A 9 14.66 -6.16 -3.01
N PHE A 10 13.68 -5.64 -3.74
CA PHE A 10 13.68 -4.21 -3.98
C PHE A 10 13.34 -3.58 -2.63
N SER A 11 14.38 -3.24 -1.90
CA SER A 11 14.24 -2.52 -0.62
C SER A 11 13.65 -1.16 -0.88
N TRP A 12 12.33 -1.08 -0.76
CA TRP A 12 11.64 0.15 -0.44
C TRP A 12 11.77 0.34 1.07
N THR A 13 12.90 0.80 1.53
CA THR A 13 13.03 1.41 2.86
C THR A 13 12.34 2.77 2.82
N LEU A 14 11.01 2.75 2.69
CA LEU A 14 10.17 3.83 3.18
C LEU A 14 9.88 3.47 4.64
N PHE A 15 10.40 4.30 5.55
CA PHE A 15 10.22 4.18 7.01
C PHE A 15 11.05 3.11 7.75
N ALA A 16 12.34 3.35 7.88
CA ALA A 16 13.04 2.97 9.10
C ALA A 16 12.83 4.06 10.16
N VAL A 17 11.70 4.05 10.85
CA VAL A 17 11.52 4.80 12.10
C VAL A 17 11.10 3.82 13.17
N ALA A 18 11.99 3.70 14.17
CA ALA A 18 11.79 3.17 15.51
C ALA A 18 11.71 1.66 15.71
N GLN A 19 12.90 1.06 15.93
CA GLN A 19 13.00 0.06 16.99
C GLN A 19 13.46 0.75 18.29
N ALA A 20 12.55 0.97 19.21
CA ALA A 20 12.87 1.35 20.59
C ALA A 20 12.33 0.30 21.55
N THR A 21 13.24 -0.39 22.20
CA THR A 21 13.01 -1.34 23.28
C THR A 21 12.30 -0.66 24.46
N VAL A 22 11.20 -1.28 24.89
CA VAL A 22 10.43 -0.86 26.07
C VAL A 22 11.16 -1.30 27.34
N GLY A 23 11.64 -0.33 28.12
CA GLY A 23 12.02 -0.51 29.51
C GLY A 23 11.04 0.25 30.42
N LEU A 24 10.20 -0.49 31.17
CA LEU A 24 9.32 0.07 32.19
C LEU A 24 10.13 0.55 33.40
N THR A 25 10.05 1.86 33.72
CA THR A 25 10.13 2.33 35.11
C THR A 25 9.22 3.56 35.27
N ALA A 26 8.26 3.44 36.18
CA ALA A 26 7.39 4.52 36.61
C ALA A 26 8.16 5.53 37.45
N HIS A 27 8.00 6.85 37.18
CA HIS A 27 7.85 7.94 38.17
C HIS A 27 7.80 9.32 37.49
N GLY A 28 6.87 10.17 37.92
CA GLY A 28 7.02 11.61 37.83
C GLY A 28 6.33 12.30 36.62
N ARG A 29 5.25 13.07 36.90
CA ARG A 29 4.71 14.06 35.99
C ARG A 29 5.76 15.17 35.77
N GLU A 30 6.46 15.09 34.67
CA GLU A 30 7.12 16.20 34.01
C GLU A 30 6.59 16.24 32.58
N SER A 31 6.38 17.45 32.04
CA SER A 31 5.97 17.66 30.65
C SER A 31 6.81 16.79 29.74
N ALA A 32 6.20 15.74 29.19
CA ALA A 32 6.90 14.77 28.35
C ALA A 32 7.29 15.47 27.04
N GLU A 33 8.56 15.81 26.91
CA GLU A 33 9.16 16.00 25.60
C GLU A 33 8.90 14.71 24.79
N ALA A 34 8.23 14.86 23.64
CA ALA A 34 7.86 13.78 22.78
C ALA A 34 9.13 12.99 22.37
N ARG A 35 9.17 11.70 22.68
CA ARG A 35 10.26 10.84 22.21
C ARG A 35 10.15 10.73 20.69
N PRO A 36 11.23 10.94 19.92
CA PRO A 36 11.24 10.71 18.48
C PRO A 36 10.73 9.28 18.19
N GLY A 37 9.69 9.14 17.37
CA GLY A 37 9.14 7.86 16.96
C GLY A 37 7.96 7.32 17.80
N SER A 38 7.37 8.10 18.74
CA SER A 38 6.13 7.70 19.40
C SER A 38 4.92 8.25 18.64
N VAL A 39 3.98 7.36 18.29
CA VAL A 39 2.72 7.75 17.65
C VAL A 39 1.84 8.43 18.71
N GLN A 40 1.57 9.72 18.53
CA GLN A 40 0.78 10.54 19.46
C GLN A 40 -0.70 10.57 19.05
N ASP A 41 -0.99 10.61 17.74
CA ASP A 41 -2.35 10.58 17.23
C ASP A 41 -2.88 9.14 17.14
N LEU A 42 -3.96 8.85 17.88
CA LEU A 42 -4.60 7.53 17.86
C LEU A 42 -5.15 7.18 16.47
N ALA A 43 -5.61 8.19 15.73
CA ALA A 43 -6.08 8.01 14.34
C ALA A 43 -4.94 7.57 13.44
N TYR A 44 -3.76 8.22 13.53
CA TYR A 44 -2.57 7.82 12.78
C TYR A 44 -2.07 6.44 13.17
N GLY A 45 -2.13 6.08 14.45
CA GLY A 45 -1.81 4.74 14.93
C GLY A 45 -2.68 3.64 14.29
N LYS A 46 -3.99 3.90 14.08
CA LYS A 46 -4.88 2.98 13.36
C LYS A 46 -4.51 2.84 11.89
N VAL A 47 -4.13 3.94 11.24
CA VAL A 47 -3.65 3.92 9.86
C VAL A 47 -2.41 3.05 9.72
N LEU A 48 -1.41 3.26 10.60
CA LEU A 48 -0.19 2.47 10.62
C LEU A 48 -0.46 0.99 10.89
N PHE A 49 -1.41 0.66 11.76
CA PHE A 49 -1.82 -0.73 12.00
C PHE A 49 -2.30 -1.40 10.72
N HIS A 50 -3.23 -0.78 9.97
CA HIS A 50 -3.68 -1.30 8.67
C HIS A 50 -2.54 -1.34 7.64
N PHE A 51 -1.70 -0.31 7.62
CA PHE A 51 -0.56 -0.25 6.70
C PHE A 51 0.43 -1.41 6.90
N TYR A 52 0.79 -1.72 8.15
CA TYR A 52 1.70 -2.83 8.47
C TYR A 52 1.04 -4.21 8.35
N GLN A 53 -0.29 -4.29 8.32
CA GLN A 53 -1.03 -5.50 7.95
C GLN A 53 -1.22 -5.65 6.43
N GLU A 54 -0.62 -4.76 5.65
CA GLU A 54 -0.74 -4.76 4.18
C GLU A 54 -2.17 -4.47 3.69
N ASP A 55 -3.08 -4.04 4.58
CA ASP A 55 -4.43 -3.59 4.28
C ASP A 55 -4.41 -2.11 3.85
N TYR A 56 -3.81 -1.83 2.70
CA TYR A 56 -3.57 -0.47 2.21
C TYR A 56 -4.84 0.30 1.88
N PHE A 57 -5.91 -0.40 1.47
CA PHE A 57 -7.18 0.26 1.20
C PHE A 57 -7.81 0.80 2.49
N SER A 58 -7.80 0.01 3.55
CA SER A 58 -8.26 0.48 4.86
C SER A 58 -7.34 1.56 5.42
N ALA A 59 -6.02 1.43 5.25
CA ALA A 59 -5.07 2.49 5.63
C ALA A 59 -5.37 3.80 4.90
N LEU A 60 -5.56 3.76 3.58
CA LEU A 60 -5.91 4.92 2.76
C LEU A 60 -7.23 5.57 3.23
N THR A 61 -8.28 4.77 3.41
CA THR A 61 -9.60 5.29 3.81
C THR A 61 -9.59 5.85 5.22
N GLN A 62 -8.92 5.20 6.17
CA GLN A 62 -8.76 5.70 7.54
C GLN A 62 -7.97 7.02 7.56
N LEU A 63 -6.92 7.13 6.76
CA LEU A 63 -6.11 8.34 6.66
C LEU A 63 -6.91 9.51 6.08
N MET A 64 -7.69 9.26 5.02
CA MET A 64 -8.61 10.27 4.46
C MET A 64 -9.69 10.71 5.47
N VAL A 65 -10.21 9.79 6.28
CA VAL A 65 -11.20 10.09 7.33
C VAL A 65 -10.56 10.89 8.46
N ALA A 66 -9.36 10.50 8.90
CA ALA A 66 -8.63 11.19 9.96
C ALA A 66 -8.29 12.65 9.54
N GLY A 67 -7.81 12.86 8.32
CA GLY A 67 -7.58 14.20 7.78
C GLY A 67 -8.86 15.03 7.64
N ALA A 68 -9.98 14.41 7.20
CA ALA A 68 -11.27 15.12 7.11
C ALA A 68 -11.89 15.47 8.46
N ARG A 69 -11.39 14.89 9.55
CA ARG A 69 -11.86 15.13 10.94
C ARG A 69 -10.90 15.96 11.79
N ASP A 70 -9.79 16.40 11.21
CA ASP A 70 -8.75 17.12 11.95
C ASP A 70 -8.20 16.30 13.15
N GLU A 71 -7.95 14.99 12.95
CA GLU A 71 -7.50 14.06 13.99
C GLU A 71 -5.99 13.75 13.90
N LEU A 72 -5.20 14.59 13.20
CA LEU A 72 -3.78 14.37 12.85
C LEU A 72 -2.88 15.51 13.33
N ASP A 73 -3.14 16.06 14.54
CA ASP A 73 -2.50 17.27 15.08
C ASP A 73 -0.97 17.18 15.21
N TYR A 74 -0.43 15.98 15.43
CA TYR A 74 1.00 15.74 15.71
C TYR A 74 1.74 15.07 14.55
N HIS A 75 1.03 14.52 13.55
CA HIS A 75 1.61 13.73 12.46
C HIS A 75 1.07 14.15 11.09
N GLU A 76 0.72 15.44 10.93
CA GLU A 76 0.09 15.94 9.69
C GLU A 76 0.99 15.71 8.47
N ASP A 77 2.26 16.11 8.53
CA ASP A 77 3.21 16.01 7.42
C ASP A 77 3.53 14.55 7.06
N GLU A 78 3.79 13.69 8.05
CA GLU A 78 4.03 12.26 7.81
C GLU A 78 2.79 11.55 7.27
N ALA A 79 1.61 11.94 7.76
CA ALA A 79 0.34 11.42 7.30
C ALA A 79 0.06 11.82 5.85
N GLU A 80 0.33 13.05 5.45
CA GLU A 80 0.21 13.50 4.07
C GLU A 80 1.23 12.83 3.15
N LEU A 81 2.49 12.65 3.56
CA LEU A 81 3.48 11.89 2.80
C LEU A 81 3.04 10.44 2.59
N LEU A 82 2.52 9.79 3.65
CA LEU A 82 1.98 8.43 3.56
C LEU A 82 0.76 8.39 2.62
N LEU A 83 -0.13 9.38 2.71
CA LEU A 83 -1.31 9.50 1.83
C LEU A 83 -0.89 9.63 0.37
N GLY A 84 0.12 10.45 0.08
CA GLY A 84 0.70 10.59 -1.24
C GLY A 84 1.27 9.28 -1.77
N GLY A 85 2.01 8.54 -0.94
CA GLY A 85 2.52 7.20 -1.24
C GLY A 85 1.40 6.19 -1.53
N LEU A 86 0.33 6.21 -0.74
CA LEU A 86 -0.84 5.37 -0.96
C LEU A 86 -1.59 5.75 -2.25
N TYR A 87 -1.76 7.03 -2.56
CA TYR A 87 -2.32 7.46 -3.84
C TYR A 87 -1.49 6.98 -5.05
N LEU A 88 -0.15 7.02 -4.92
CA LEU A 88 0.74 6.45 -5.93
C LEU A 88 0.52 4.96 -6.11
N SER A 89 0.41 4.24 -4.99
CA SER A 89 0.17 2.80 -4.97
C SER A 89 -1.09 2.40 -5.72
N TYR A 90 -2.14 3.24 -5.63
CA TYR A 90 -3.41 3.04 -6.32
C TYR A 90 -3.49 3.71 -7.69
N GLY A 91 -2.34 4.09 -8.28
CA GLY A 91 -2.30 4.72 -9.60
C GLY A 91 -2.96 6.11 -9.67
N GLN A 92 -3.30 6.72 -8.52
CA GLN A 92 -3.91 8.05 -8.45
C GLN A 92 -2.84 9.15 -8.57
N HIS A 93 -2.07 9.10 -9.63
CA HIS A 93 -0.91 9.98 -9.83
C HIS A 93 -1.27 11.47 -9.75
N GLN A 94 -2.46 11.86 -10.26
CA GLN A 94 -2.89 13.25 -10.20
C GLN A 94 -3.11 13.72 -8.76
N ARG A 95 -3.77 12.90 -7.93
CA ARG A 95 -3.99 13.23 -6.51
C ARG A 95 -2.69 13.26 -5.72
N ALA A 96 -1.79 12.33 -6.00
CA ALA A 96 -0.47 12.34 -5.41
C ALA A 96 0.32 13.61 -5.82
N ASP A 97 0.26 14.00 -7.10
CA ASP A 97 0.87 15.22 -7.62
C ASP A 97 0.29 16.49 -6.94
N GLU A 98 -1.03 16.59 -6.82
CA GLU A 98 -1.72 17.69 -6.13
C GLU A 98 -1.33 17.76 -4.64
N LEU A 99 -1.24 16.60 -3.97
CA LEU A 99 -0.86 16.51 -2.56
C LEU A 99 0.59 16.92 -2.32
N PHE A 100 1.52 16.34 -3.07
CA PHE A 100 2.94 16.69 -2.93
C PHE A 100 3.22 18.14 -3.32
N SER A 101 2.49 18.67 -4.32
CA SER A 101 2.60 20.10 -4.66
C SER A 101 2.10 21.00 -3.51
N ARG A 102 1.04 20.61 -2.82
CA ARG A 102 0.54 21.31 -1.65
C ARG A 102 1.52 21.23 -0.47
N LEU A 103 2.07 20.04 -0.19
CA LEU A 103 3.12 19.90 0.83
C LEU A 103 4.31 20.82 0.55
N LEU A 104 4.68 20.99 -0.70
CA LEU A 104 5.75 21.91 -1.10
C LEU A 104 5.41 23.39 -0.88
N GLU A 105 4.13 23.75 -0.86
CA GLU A 105 3.68 25.11 -0.59
C GLU A 105 3.50 25.41 0.91
N GLN A 106 3.14 24.40 1.70
CA GLN A 106 2.71 24.55 3.09
C GLN A 106 3.72 24.08 4.13
N SER A 107 4.47 23.01 3.85
CA SER A 107 5.44 22.49 4.81
C SER A 107 6.66 23.40 4.93
N THR A 108 7.11 23.60 6.15
CA THR A 108 8.31 24.37 6.47
C THR A 108 9.53 23.49 6.73
N GLU A 109 9.34 22.17 6.81
CA GLU A 109 10.42 21.21 7.07
C GLU A 109 11.21 20.89 5.78
N PRO A 110 12.54 21.14 5.76
CA PRO A 110 13.35 20.89 4.57
C PRO A 110 13.38 19.42 4.12
N GLU A 111 13.34 18.47 5.07
CA GLU A 111 13.30 17.03 4.76
C GLU A 111 11.99 16.65 4.06
N THR A 112 10.84 17.13 4.55
CA THR A 112 9.53 16.90 3.94
C THR A 112 9.49 17.44 2.51
N HIS A 113 10.04 18.63 2.27
CA HIS A 113 10.19 19.21 0.94
C HIS A 113 11.00 18.34 -0.02
N ASP A 114 12.17 17.90 0.40
CA ASP A 114 13.07 17.12 -0.44
C ASP A 114 12.46 15.75 -0.75
N ARG A 115 11.80 15.12 0.22
CA ARG A 115 11.06 13.87 0.02
C ARG A 115 9.89 14.05 -0.96
N ALA A 116 9.14 15.13 -0.86
CA ALA A 116 8.04 15.42 -1.78
C ALA A 116 8.55 15.62 -3.22
N TRP A 117 9.64 16.39 -3.42
CA TRP A 117 10.28 16.54 -4.73
C TRP A 117 10.79 15.22 -5.29
N PHE A 118 11.40 14.38 -4.44
CA PHE A 118 11.88 13.06 -4.86
C PHE A 118 10.74 12.17 -5.35
N PHE A 119 9.64 12.07 -4.61
CA PHE A 119 8.49 11.26 -5.02
C PHE A 119 7.81 11.82 -6.27
N LEU A 120 7.67 13.14 -6.42
CA LEU A 120 7.21 13.76 -7.65
C LEU A 120 8.11 13.42 -8.85
N ALA A 121 9.42 13.51 -8.66
CA ALA A 121 10.37 13.15 -9.71
C ALA A 121 10.20 11.69 -10.15
N LYS A 122 10.02 10.79 -9.20
CA LYS A 122 9.81 9.36 -9.42
C LYS A 122 8.51 9.09 -10.18
N ILE A 123 7.41 9.77 -9.81
CA ILE A 123 6.12 9.72 -10.53
C ILE A 123 6.30 10.16 -12.00
N TRP A 124 6.90 11.31 -12.20
CA TRP A 124 7.07 11.85 -13.55
C TRP A 124 8.00 11.00 -14.41
N TYR A 125 9.06 10.43 -13.82
CA TYR A 125 9.91 9.45 -14.51
C TYR A 125 9.12 8.22 -14.94
N GLN A 126 8.35 7.62 -14.05
CA GLN A 126 7.50 6.46 -14.31
C GLN A 126 6.47 6.71 -15.42
N ARG A 127 6.00 7.95 -15.54
CA ARG A 127 5.06 8.36 -16.60
C ARG A 127 5.74 8.80 -17.89
N GLY A 128 7.05 8.74 -17.98
CA GLY A 128 7.83 9.17 -19.16
C GLY A 128 7.95 10.68 -19.33
N PHE A 129 7.62 11.47 -18.29
CA PHE A 129 7.81 12.92 -18.29
C PHE A 129 9.21 13.29 -17.78
N PHE A 130 10.23 12.91 -18.55
CA PHE A 130 11.63 13.00 -18.13
C PHE A 130 12.05 14.44 -17.79
N GLU A 131 11.58 15.45 -18.53
CA GLU A 131 11.87 16.87 -18.27
C GLU A 131 11.32 17.34 -16.91
N LYS A 132 10.09 16.94 -16.55
CA LYS A 132 9.50 17.26 -15.25
C LYS A 132 10.21 16.55 -14.13
N SER A 133 10.56 15.28 -14.34
CA SER A 133 11.34 14.50 -13.38
C SER A 133 12.69 15.18 -13.08
N GLN A 134 13.40 15.61 -14.13
CA GLN A 134 14.65 16.33 -14.00
C GLN A 134 14.49 17.65 -13.23
N GLN A 135 13.44 18.43 -13.53
CA GLN A 135 13.15 19.68 -12.83
C GLN A 135 12.90 19.45 -11.34
N ALA A 136 12.19 18.41 -10.98
CA ALA A 136 11.93 18.05 -9.58
C ALA A 136 13.22 17.62 -8.87
N LEU A 137 14.02 16.76 -9.50
CA LEU A 137 15.31 16.33 -8.94
C LEU A 137 16.26 17.50 -8.69
N ASN A 138 16.25 18.52 -9.56
CA ASN A 138 17.08 19.70 -9.41
C ASN A 138 16.63 20.65 -8.28
N ARG A 139 15.45 20.43 -7.68
CA ARG A 139 14.92 21.21 -6.56
C ARG A 139 15.20 20.58 -5.21
N ILE A 140 15.70 19.35 -5.20
CA ILE A 140 16.09 18.64 -3.98
C ILE A 140 17.38 19.26 -3.46
N ASN A 141 17.41 19.57 -2.17
CA ASN A 141 18.58 20.02 -1.45
C ASN A 141 19.30 18.83 -0.80
N ASP A 142 20.01 19.03 0.30
CA ASP A 142 20.81 17.99 0.95
C ASP A 142 20.13 17.39 2.21
N TYR A 143 18.80 17.37 2.23
CA TYR A 143 18.01 16.92 3.40
C TYR A 143 17.32 15.56 3.20
N LEU A 144 17.62 14.85 2.10
CA LEU A 144 17.08 13.50 1.92
C LEU A 144 17.73 12.50 2.88
N PRO A 145 16.97 11.53 3.43
CA PRO A 145 17.54 10.37 4.09
C PRO A 145 18.53 9.62 3.18
N ALA A 146 19.55 9.01 3.77
CA ALA A 146 20.67 8.43 3.02
C ALA A 146 20.26 7.33 2.02
N ASP A 147 19.23 6.56 2.33
CA ASP A 147 18.64 5.54 1.45
C ASP A 147 17.96 6.15 0.22
N LEU A 148 17.21 7.23 0.41
CA LEU A 148 16.57 7.96 -0.70
C LEU A 148 17.59 8.76 -1.52
N GLU A 149 18.66 9.24 -0.89
CA GLU A 149 19.73 9.98 -1.57
C GLU A 149 20.45 9.10 -2.59
N ALA A 150 20.75 7.85 -2.25
CA ALA A 150 21.32 6.88 -3.18
C ALA A 150 20.40 6.62 -4.39
N GLU A 151 19.11 6.47 -4.12
CA GLU A 151 18.10 6.26 -5.16
C GLU A 151 17.95 7.51 -6.04
N ARG A 152 18.04 8.72 -5.48
CA ARG A 152 18.01 10.00 -6.20
C ARG A 152 19.12 10.10 -7.24
N TYR A 153 20.37 9.82 -6.86
CA TYR A 153 21.50 9.86 -7.80
C TYR A 153 21.31 8.92 -8.97
N LEU A 154 20.87 7.68 -8.71
CA LEU A 154 20.59 6.72 -9.78
C LEU A 154 19.43 7.15 -10.66
N LEU A 155 18.35 7.66 -10.07
CA LEU A 155 17.19 8.15 -10.82
C LEU A 155 17.58 9.32 -11.72
N GLN A 156 18.36 10.27 -11.20
CA GLN A 156 18.84 11.42 -11.97
C GLN A 156 19.73 10.99 -13.14
N GLY A 157 20.66 10.07 -12.91
CA GLY A 157 21.48 9.49 -13.99
C GLY A 157 20.62 8.81 -15.05
N ARG A 158 19.61 8.01 -14.65
CA ARG A 158 18.70 7.33 -15.57
C ARG A 158 17.84 8.28 -16.37
N VAL A 159 17.28 9.32 -15.74
CA VAL A 159 16.50 10.36 -16.43
C VAL A 159 17.34 11.01 -17.56
N LEU A 160 18.58 11.36 -17.26
CA LEU A 160 19.50 11.95 -18.25
C LEU A 160 19.84 10.96 -19.37
N MET A 161 20.10 9.70 -19.04
CA MET A 161 20.36 8.65 -20.04
C MET A 161 19.16 8.41 -20.96
N ASP A 162 17.93 8.39 -20.43
CA ASP A 162 16.70 8.20 -21.21
C ASP A 162 16.38 9.41 -22.11
N GLN A 163 16.86 10.61 -21.73
CA GLN A 163 16.86 11.80 -22.58
C GLN A 163 18.00 11.81 -23.62
N GLY A 164 18.89 10.82 -23.62
CA GLY A 164 20.08 10.79 -24.48
C GLY A 164 21.21 11.74 -24.07
N ARG A 165 21.10 12.37 -22.90
CA ARG A 165 22.08 13.33 -22.35
C ARG A 165 23.18 12.62 -21.56
N PHE A 166 23.95 11.76 -22.27
CA PHE A 166 24.94 10.88 -21.65
C PHE A 166 26.11 11.65 -21.01
N ASP A 167 26.49 12.82 -21.55
CA ASP A 167 27.54 13.66 -20.95
C ASP A 167 27.15 14.15 -19.56
N GLU A 168 25.93 14.61 -19.40
CA GLU A 168 25.42 15.12 -18.13
C GLU A 168 25.18 13.97 -17.13
N ALA A 169 24.69 12.82 -17.61
CA ALA A 169 24.56 11.62 -16.80
C ALA A 169 25.91 11.19 -16.24
N LEU A 170 26.97 11.27 -17.08
CA LEU A 170 28.34 10.95 -16.67
C LEU A 170 28.83 11.89 -15.55
N VAL A 171 28.65 13.21 -15.70
CA VAL A 171 29.02 14.19 -14.68
C VAL A 171 28.29 13.89 -13.37
N GLN A 172 26.97 13.78 -13.44
CA GLN A 172 26.10 13.54 -12.26
C GLN A 172 26.47 12.28 -11.48
N LEU A 173 26.65 11.16 -12.18
CA LEU A 173 27.01 9.88 -11.54
C LEU A 173 28.47 9.85 -11.04
N SER A 174 29.37 10.65 -11.65
CA SER A 174 30.78 10.75 -11.23
C SER A 174 30.96 11.65 -10.00
N GLU A 175 30.04 12.59 -9.75
CA GLU A 175 30.04 13.46 -8.57
C GLU A 175 29.57 12.74 -7.31
N TRP A 176 28.91 11.61 -7.46
CA TRP A 176 28.46 10.78 -6.36
C TRP A 176 29.66 10.12 -5.66
N ARG A 177 30.13 10.73 -4.56
CA ARG A 177 31.42 10.40 -3.91
C ARG A 177 31.37 9.09 -3.14
N ASP A 178 30.27 8.75 -2.51
CA ASP A 178 30.12 7.56 -1.67
C ASP A 178 28.75 6.87 -1.93
N PRO A 179 28.66 6.07 -2.98
CA PRO A 179 27.43 5.35 -3.28
C PRO A 179 27.13 4.18 -2.33
N GLY A 180 28.01 3.86 -1.38
CA GLY A 180 27.93 2.64 -0.58
C GLY A 180 28.17 1.37 -1.40
N GLU A 181 28.45 0.25 -0.72
CA GLU A 181 28.81 -1.01 -1.38
C GLU A 181 27.68 -1.56 -2.28
N GLU A 182 26.45 -1.37 -1.87
CA GLU A 182 25.26 -1.87 -2.57
C GLU A 182 25.05 -1.16 -3.92
N TRP A 183 25.28 0.14 -4.01
CA TRP A 183 24.95 0.99 -5.16
C TRP A 183 26.12 1.22 -6.11
N VAL A 184 27.36 1.04 -5.64
CA VAL A 184 28.60 1.28 -6.42
C VAL A 184 28.60 0.55 -7.76
N GLY A 185 28.15 -0.70 -7.78
CA GLY A 185 28.11 -1.50 -9.01
C GLY A 185 27.16 -0.91 -10.06
N TYR A 186 25.96 -0.47 -9.63
CA TYR A 186 24.96 0.14 -10.51
C TYR A 186 25.40 1.52 -11.02
N ALA A 187 25.97 2.34 -10.15
CA ALA A 187 26.50 3.64 -10.54
C ALA A 187 27.60 3.49 -11.59
N ARG A 188 28.61 2.65 -11.35
CA ARG A 188 29.69 2.35 -12.32
C ARG A 188 29.19 1.77 -13.63
N PHE A 189 28.19 0.88 -13.57
CA PHE A 189 27.57 0.35 -14.78
C PHE A 189 26.97 1.48 -15.65
N ASN A 190 26.19 2.38 -15.06
CA ASN A 190 25.57 3.49 -15.79
C ASN A 190 26.63 4.49 -16.32
N VAL A 191 27.68 4.78 -15.56
CA VAL A 191 28.83 5.58 -16.02
C VAL A 191 29.49 4.93 -17.24
N GLY A 192 29.79 3.63 -17.13
CA GLY A 192 30.43 2.89 -18.22
C GLY A 192 29.59 2.82 -19.49
N VAL A 193 28.27 2.60 -19.36
CA VAL A 193 27.34 2.63 -20.48
C VAL A 193 27.27 4.02 -21.11
N SER A 194 27.21 5.09 -20.32
CA SER A 194 27.21 6.46 -20.82
C SER A 194 28.46 6.77 -21.63
N LEU A 195 29.63 6.37 -21.14
CA LEU A 195 30.90 6.52 -21.87
C LEU A 195 30.90 5.78 -23.22
N VAL A 196 30.44 4.53 -23.25
CA VAL A 196 30.32 3.76 -24.51
C VAL A 196 29.35 4.45 -25.49
N ARG A 197 28.23 4.97 -25.01
CA ARG A 197 27.24 5.70 -25.83
C ARG A 197 27.81 7.01 -26.40
N LEU A 198 28.74 7.64 -25.71
CA LEU A 198 29.46 8.83 -26.17
C LEU A 198 30.62 8.52 -27.13
N GLY A 199 30.84 7.24 -27.46
CA GLY A 199 31.97 6.82 -28.29
C GLY A 199 33.31 6.77 -27.54
N ARG A 200 33.33 7.02 -26.21
CA ARG A 200 34.52 6.91 -25.36
C ARG A 200 34.72 5.47 -24.88
N VAL A 201 34.85 4.56 -25.87
CA VAL A 201 34.76 3.11 -25.64
C VAL A 201 35.84 2.61 -24.71
N GLU A 202 37.09 3.10 -24.84
CA GLU A 202 38.24 2.69 -24.01
C GLU A 202 38.02 3.05 -22.52
N GLU A 203 37.48 4.24 -22.24
CA GLU A 203 37.19 4.67 -20.88
C GLU A 203 36.02 3.88 -20.29
N GLY A 204 34.95 3.72 -21.08
CA GLY A 204 33.80 2.90 -20.70
C GLY A 204 34.18 1.44 -20.44
N ALA A 205 35.11 0.91 -21.26
CA ALA A 205 35.61 -0.45 -21.14
C ALA A 205 36.36 -0.69 -19.82
N ARG A 206 37.13 0.27 -19.35
CA ARG A 206 37.81 0.16 -18.05
C ARG A 206 36.80 0.00 -16.93
N ILE A 207 35.76 0.86 -16.90
CA ILE A 207 34.74 0.86 -15.84
C ILE A 207 33.82 -0.36 -15.94
N LEU A 208 33.31 -0.67 -17.14
CA LEU A 208 32.47 -1.86 -17.35
C LEU A 208 33.27 -3.15 -17.11
N GLY A 209 34.58 -3.16 -17.39
CA GLY A 209 35.46 -4.28 -17.10
C GLY A 209 35.63 -4.53 -15.60
N GLU A 210 35.70 -3.48 -14.78
CA GLU A 210 35.67 -3.60 -13.32
C GLU A 210 34.36 -4.21 -12.83
N VAL A 211 33.20 -3.70 -13.32
CA VAL A 211 31.87 -4.22 -12.98
C VAL A 211 31.71 -5.67 -13.45
N GLY A 212 32.19 -5.96 -14.66
CA GLY A 212 32.13 -7.31 -15.28
C GLY A 212 32.97 -8.37 -14.57
N GLN A 213 33.86 -7.96 -13.65
CA GLN A 213 34.74 -8.83 -12.87
C GLN A 213 34.46 -8.80 -11.37
N LEU A 214 33.41 -8.09 -10.91
CA LEU A 214 33.03 -8.07 -9.50
C LEU A 214 32.85 -9.50 -8.97
N ALA A 215 33.50 -9.81 -7.86
CA ALA A 215 33.25 -11.02 -7.12
C ALA A 215 31.82 -10.98 -6.55
N SER A 216 31.00 -11.97 -6.82
CA SER A 216 29.59 -11.96 -6.45
C SER A 216 29.12 -13.34 -6.05
N GLU A 217 28.56 -13.45 -4.86
CA GLU A 217 27.83 -14.63 -4.39
C GLU A 217 26.28 -14.51 -4.56
N GLY A 218 25.77 -13.34 -5.00
CA GLY A 218 24.33 -13.05 -5.16
C GLY A 218 23.85 -13.09 -6.61
N SER A 219 22.56 -13.39 -6.82
CA SER A 219 21.93 -13.44 -8.15
C SER A 219 21.96 -12.09 -8.87
N ASP A 220 21.74 -10.98 -8.15
CA ASP A 220 21.58 -9.64 -8.71
C ASP A 220 22.88 -9.05 -9.22
N LEU A 221 23.95 -9.16 -8.42
CA LEU A 221 25.27 -8.75 -8.85
C LEU A 221 25.81 -9.61 -10.00
N SER A 222 25.47 -10.91 -10.02
CA SER A 222 25.79 -11.80 -11.15
C SER A 222 25.10 -11.35 -12.44
N GLY A 223 23.84 -10.91 -12.36
CA GLY A 223 23.11 -10.33 -13.48
C GLY A 223 23.74 -9.02 -13.97
N LEU A 224 24.12 -8.13 -13.04
CA LEU A 224 24.80 -6.87 -13.37
C LEU A 224 26.15 -7.10 -14.04
N ARG A 225 26.94 -8.07 -13.55
CA ARG A 225 28.21 -8.49 -14.13
C ARG A 225 28.05 -8.98 -15.57
N ASP A 226 27.08 -9.86 -15.81
CA ASP A 226 26.79 -10.37 -17.15
C ASP A 226 26.34 -9.26 -18.09
N LYS A 227 25.49 -8.35 -17.60
CA LYS A 227 25.02 -7.18 -18.35
C LYS A 227 26.18 -6.24 -18.72
N ALA A 228 27.11 -6.01 -17.79
CA ALA A 228 28.30 -5.19 -18.04
C ALA A 228 29.21 -5.81 -19.10
N ASN A 229 29.46 -7.12 -19.02
CA ASN A 229 30.25 -7.84 -20.02
C ASN A 229 29.62 -7.83 -21.41
N VAL A 230 28.29 -7.97 -21.51
CA VAL A 230 27.57 -7.85 -22.79
C VAL A 230 27.66 -6.42 -23.34
N ALA A 231 27.39 -5.41 -22.51
CA ALA A 231 27.49 -4.00 -22.93
C ALA A 231 28.90 -3.65 -23.42
N LEU A 232 29.91 -4.12 -22.73
CA LEU A 232 31.31 -3.94 -23.11
C LEU A 232 31.64 -4.66 -24.42
N GLY A 233 31.24 -5.93 -24.55
CA GLY A 233 31.50 -6.71 -25.76
C GLY A 233 30.88 -6.11 -27.00
N TYR A 234 29.61 -5.72 -26.95
CA TYR A 234 28.95 -5.04 -28.06
C TYR A 234 29.49 -3.63 -28.32
N GLY A 235 29.93 -2.91 -27.26
CA GLY A 235 30.65 -1.64 -27.41
C GLY A 235 31.93 -1.79 -28.23
N TRP A 236 32.71 -2.86 -27.98
CA TRP A 236 33.90 -3.16 -28.73
C TRP A 236 33.60 -3.60 -30.18
N LEU A 237 32.56 -4.40 -30.41
CA LEU A 237 32.12 -4.77 -31.78
C LEU A 237 31.72 -3.52 -32.57
N GLN A 238 30.94 -2.63 -31.96
CA GLN A 238 30.55 -1.35 -32.60
C GLN A 238 31.77 -0.46 -32.91
N ALA A 239 32.81 -0.51 -32.07
CA ALA A 239 34.09 0.16 -32.32
C ALA A 239 35.03 -0.58 -33.28
N GLN A 240 34.56 -1.67 -33.94
CA GLN A 240 35.35 -2.52 -34.86
C GLN A 240 36.61 -3.13 -34.19
N ARG A 241 36.48 -3.51 -32.93
CA ARG A 241 37.55 -4.14 -32.13
C ARG A 241 37.13 -5.54 -31.65
N PRO A 242 36.90 -6.49 -32.58
CA PRO A 242 36.40 -7.82 -32.25
C PRO A 242 37.36 -8.63 -31.37
N ASP A 243 38.65 -8.38 -31.47
CA ASP A 243 39.70 -8.96 -30.64
C ASP A 243 39.49 -8.67 -29.14
N GLN A 244 38.96 -7.48 -28.80
CA GLN A 244 38.67 -7.05 -27.44
C GLN A 244 37.24 -7.39 -26.99
N ALA A 245 36.29 -7.53 -27.94
CA ALA A 245 34.92 -7.90 -27.67
C ALA A 245 34.80 -9.33 -27.11
N LYS A 246 35.48 -10.27 -27.80
CA LYS A 246 35.38 -11.72 -27.52
C LYS A 246 35.67 -12.07 -26.06
N PRO A 247 36.79 -11.65 -25.44
CA PRO A 247 37.07 -11.99 -24.04
C PRO A 247 36.02 -11.49 -23.06
N SER A 248 35.39 -10.34 -23.32
CA SER A 248 34.32 -9.78 -22.47
C SER A 248 33.05 -10.64 -22.59
N LEU A 249 32.65 -10.97 -23.78
CA LEU A 249 31.45 -11.80 -24.05
C LEU A 249 31.60 -13.21 -23.48
N GLN A 250 32.80 -13.78 -23.51
CA GLN A 250 33.10 -15.13 -22.97
C GLN A 250 33.01 -15.20 -21.43
N ARG A 251 33.04 -14.05 -20.70
CA ARG A 251 32.84 -14.02 -19.25
C ARG A 251 31.38 -14.15 -18.84
N VAL A 252 30.44 -13.98 -19.77
CA VAL A 252 29.01 -14.09 -19.50
C VAL A 252 28.63 -15.53 -19.21
N ARG A 253 27.84 -15.75 -18.17
CA ARG A 253 27.39 -17.10 -17.79
C ARG A 253 26.50 -17.71 -18.88
N LEU A 254 26.72 -18.98 -19.19
CA LEU A 254 25.96 -19.71 -20.22
C LEU A 254 24.51 -20.02 -19.80
N SER A 255 24.19 -19.98 -18.53
CA SER A 255 22.86 -20.22 -17.97
C SER A 255 22.10 -18.95 -17.56
N GLY A 256 22.65 -17.76 -17.82
CA GLY A 256 22.04 -16.49 -17.46
C GLY A 256 21.16 -15.89 -18.57
N PRO A 257 20.38 -14.85 -18.27
CA PRO A 257 19.48 -14.20 -19.24
C PRO A 257 20.21 -13.51 -20.40
N PHE A 258 21.50 -13.24 -20.25
CA PHE A 258 22.33 -12.59 -21.28
C PHE A 258 23.14 -13.61 -22.14
N SER A 259 23.01 -14.89 -21.86
CA SER A 259 23.78 -15.96 -22.50
C SER A 259 23.63 -15.98 -24.02
N ASN A 260 22.40 -15.90 -24.54
CA ASN A 260 22.15 -15.95 -25.99
C ASN A 260 22.80 -14.76 -26.69
N LYS A 261 22.64 -13.59 -26.14
CA LYS A 261 23.24 -12.36 -26.68
C LYS A 261 24.77 -12.42 -26.66
N ALA A 262 25.33 -12.98 -25.59
CA ALA A 262 26.79 -13.17 -25.49
C ALA A 262 27.32 -14.18 -26.52
N LEU A 263 26.66 -15.32 -26.67
CA LEU A 263 27.03 -16.33 -27.67
C LEU A 263 26.96 -15.77 -29.09
N LEU A 264 25.92 -15.01 -29.40
CA LEU A 264 25.79 -14.35 -30.71
C LEU A 264 26.96 -13.41 -30.96
N GLY A 265 27.29 -12.55 -29.96
CA GLY A 265 28.40 -11.61 -30.07
C GLY A 265 29.78 -12.27 -30.15
N VAL A 266 30.00 -13.40 -29.45
CA VAL A 266 31.24 -14.20 -29.61
C VAL A 266 31.41 -14.69 -31.05
N GLY A 267 30.33 -15.20 -31.65
CA GLY A 267 30.35 -15.62 -33.04
C GLY A 267 30.63 -14.48 -34.01
N TRP A 268 30.00 -13.30 -33.79
CA TRP A 268 30.30 -12.12 -34.59
C TRP A 268 31.75 -11.65 -34.43
N SER A 269 32.29 -11.70 -33.20
CA SER A 269 33.71 -11.37 -32.98
C SER A 269 34.64 -12.27 -33.78
N ASP A 270 34.38 -13.57 -33.84
CA ASP A 270 35.17 -14.50 -34.66
C ASP A 270 34.96 -14.26 -36.16
N ALA A 271 33.73 -13.98 -36.59
CA ALA A 271 33.42 -13.74 -38.00
C ALA A 271 34.10 -12.47 -38.55
N GLU A 272 34.14 -11.38 -37.78
CA GLU A 272 34.82 -10.14 -38.13
C GLU A 272 36.35 -10.32 -38.21
N LEU A 273 36.89 -11.30 -37.49
CA LEU A 273 38.29 -11.73 -37.59
C LEU A 273 38.53 -12.74 -38.74
N ASN A 274 37.51 -12.99 -39.57
CA ASN A 274 37.50 -14.01 -40.62
C ASN A 274 37.70 -15.46 -40.11
N ASN A 275 37.49 -15.70 -38.82
CA ASN A 275 37.58 -17.04 -38.21
C ASN A 275 36.21 -17.74 -38.23
N TYR A 276 35.61 -17.92 -39.42
CA TYR A 276 34.25 -18.44 -39.59
C TYR A 276 34.06 -19.84 -39.00
N GLN A 277 35.11 -20.68 -38.98
CA GLN A 277 35.04 -21.98 -38.33
C GLN A 277 34.84 -21.88 -36.81
N SER A 278 35.48 -20.92 -36.16
CA SER A 278 35.31 -20.66 -34.75
C SER A 278 33.94 -20.02 -34.47
N ALA A 279 33.47 -19.12 -35.34
CA ALA A 279 32.16 -18.48 -35.25
C ALA A 279 30.97 -19.47 -35.26
N LEU A 280 31.13 -20.58 -35.99
CA LEU A 280 30.13 -21.64 -36.04
C LEU A 280 29.85 -22.28 -34.66
N LEU A 281 30.84 -22.36 -33.76
CA LEU A 281 30.68 -23.04 -32.48
C LEU A 281 29.57 -22.40 -31.60
N PRO A 282 29.64 -21.12 -31.26
CA PRO A 282 28.60 -20.48 -30.47
C PRO A 282 27.27 -20.34 -31.21
N TRP A 283 27.28 -20.14 -32.53
CA TRP A 283 26.04 -20.01 -33.31
C TRP A 283 25.30 -21.35 -33.49
N LEU A 284 25.99 -22.46 -33.61
CA LEU A 284 25.39 -23.80 -33.62
C LEU A 284 24.83 -24.17 -32.23
N GLU A 285 25.45 -23.68 -31.16
CA GLU A 285 24.87 -23.84 -29.83
C GLU A 285 23.59 -23.01 -29.66
N LEU A 286 23.53 -21.79 -30.22
CA LEU A 286 22.32 -20.97 -30.23
C LEU A 286 21.17 -21.64 -30.95
N ARG A 287 21.42 -22.28 -32.10
CA ARG A 287 20.38 -22.99 -32.87
C ARG A 287 19.65 -24.10 -32.09
N LYS A 288 20.24 -24.62 -31.02
CA LYS A 288 19.59 -25.61 -30.13
C LYS A 288 18.63 -24.96 -29.11
N ARG A 289 18.64 -23.63 -29.00
CA ARG A 289 17.84 -22.87 -28.04
C ARG A 289 16.52 -22.41 -28.65
N SER A 290 15.69 -21.75 -27.83
CA SER A 290 14.38 -21.30 -28.27
C SER A 290 14.49 -20.24 -29.38
N VAL A 291 13.80 -20.46 -30.49
CA VAL A 291 13.70 -19.50 -31.61
C VAL A 291 12.94 -18.22 -31.27
N LEU A 292 12.32 -18.16 -30.08
CA LEU A 292 11.66 -16.93 -29.57
C LEU A 292 12.67 -15.83 -29.27
N ASP A 293 13.91 -16.19 -28.93
CA ASP A 293 14.98 -15.24 -28.64
C ASP A 293 15.57 -14.63 -29.91
N PRO A 294 15.65 -13.30 -30.04
CA PRO A 294 16.20 -12.62 -31.21
C PRO A 294 17.62 -13.07 -31.58
N ALA A 295 18.47 -13.36 -30.58
CA ALA A 295 19.83 -13.81 -30.84
C ALA A 295 19.86 -15.21 -31.47
N VAL A 296 18.89 -16.07 -31.11
CA VAL A 296 18.72 -17.38 -31.76
C VAL A 296 18.23 -17.21 -33.20
N GLN A 297 17.26 -16.33 -33.43
CA GLN A 297 16.77 -16.00 -34.77
C GLN A 297 17.90 -15.51 -35.68
N GLU A 298 18.75 -14.60 -35.20
CA GLU A 298 19.88 -14.09 -35.95
C GLU A 298 20.91 -15.20 -36.24
N SER A 299 21.12 -16.14 -35.30
CA SER A 299 22.04 -17.26 -35.51
C SER A 299 21.62 -18.20 -36.64
N LEU A 300 20.30 -18.29 -36.94
CA LEU A 300 19.81 -19.07 -38.09
C LEU A 300 20.26 -18.49 -39.43
N LEU A 301 20.57 -17.20 -39.52
CA LEU A 301 21.18 -16.56 -40.69
C LEU A 301 22.71 -16.56 -40.61
N ALA A 302 23.26 -16.43 -39.40
CA ALA A 302 24.71 -16.35 -39.18
C ALA A 302 25.41 -17.69 -39.50
N VAL A 303 24.79 -18.83 -39.15
CA VAL A 303 25.36 -20.16 -39.45
C VAL A 303 25.52 -20.41 -40.96
N PRO A 304 24.47 -20.30 -41.80
CA PRO A 304 24.65 -20.48 -43.24
C PRO A 304 25.56 -19.41 -43.86
N TYR A 305 25.58 -18.18 -43.32
CA TYR A 305 26.56 -17.19 -43.73
C TYR A 305 28.01 -17.69 -43.52
N ALA A 306 28.33 -18.21 -42.33
CA ALA A 306 29.65 -18.76 -42.06
C ALA A 306 30.00 -19.95 -42.98
N TYR A 307 29.04 -20.86 -43.22
CA TYR A 307 29.26 -21.95 -44.18
C TYR A 307 29.55 -21.42 -45.59
N SER A 308 28.82 -20.39 -46.02
CA SER A 308 29.04 -19.76 -47.32
C SER A 308 30.43 -19.14 -47.43
N GLN A 309 30.93 -18.50 -46.36
CA GLN A 309 32.28 -17.91 -46.30
C GLN A 309 33.38 -18.97 -46.29
N LEU A 310 33.08 -20.18 -45.78
CA LEU A 310 33.99 -21.32 -45.78
C LEU A 310 33.94 -22.12 -47.10
N GLY A 311 33.14 -21.72 -48.08
CA GLY A 311 32.94 -22.46 -49.33
C GLY A 311 32.15 -23.76 -49.18
N ALA A 312 31.47 -23.94 -48.04
CA ALA A 312 30.63 -25.10 -47.77
C ALA A 312 29.18 -24.85 -48.28
N ASP A 313 29.04 -24.65 -49.60
CA ASP A 313 27.81 -24.16 -50.23
C ASP A 313 26.60 -25.07 -50.02
N LYS A 314 26.80 -26.41 -50.00
CA LYS A 314 25.70 -27.33 -49.69
C LYS A 314 25.15 -27.11 -48.27
N GLN A 315 26.04 -27.07 -47.27
CA GLN A 315 25.64 -26.82 -45.87
C GLN A 315 25.02 -25.44 -45.71
N ALA A 316 25.52 -24.44 -46.46
CA ALA A 316 24.93 -23.10 -46.47
C ALA A 316 23.50 -23.13 -47.03
N ALA A 317 23.28 -23.77 -48.20
CA ALA A 317 21.97 -23.88 -48.84
C ALA A 317 20.96 -24.62 -47.93
N ASP A 318 21.35 -25.81 -47.44
CA ASP A 318 20.51 -26.61 -46.54
C ASP A 318 20.13 -25.81 -45.27
N SER A 319 21.08 -25.07 -44.70
CA SER A 319 20.83 -24.23 -43.49
C SER A 319 19.96 -23.02 -43.78
N TYR A 320 20.05 -22.36 -44.95
CA TYR A 320 19.14 -21.28 -45.34
C TYR A 320 17.71 -21.79 -45.58
N LEU A 321 17.54 -22.98 -46.17
CA LEU A 321 16.23 -23.60 -46.35
C LEU A 321 15.57 -23.88 -45.00
N ASP A 322 16.31 -24.47 -44.06
CA ASP A 322 15.84 -24.73 -42.69
C ASP A 322 15.47 -23.43 -41.95
N ALA A 323 16.27 -22.38 -42.11
CA ALA A 323 15.96 -21.05 -41.54
C ALA A 323 14.66 -20.47 -42.10
N ILE A 324 14.48 -20.52 -43.44
CA ILE A 324 13.26 -20.05 -44.12
C ILE A 324 12.03 -20.81 -43.62
N GLU A 325 12.11 -22.13 -43.51
CA GLU A 325 11.01 -22.96 -42.99
C GLU A 325 10.69 -22.62 -41.54
N THR A 326 11.71 -22.47 -40.70
CA THR A 326 11.57 -22.14 -39.30
C THR A 326 10.92 -20.75 -39.13
N PHE A 327 11.41 -19.74 -39.84
CA PHE A 327 10.81 -18.39 -39.78
C PHE A 327 9.36 -18.35 -40.26
N ASN A 328 9.03 -19.05 -41.35
CA ASN A 328 7.65 -19.11 -41.85
C ASN A 328 6.71 -19.78 -40.84
N ARG A 329 7.16 -20.80 -40.13
CA ARG A 329 6.41 -21.49 -39.08
C ARG A 329 6.17 -20.54 -37.88
N GLU A 330 7.19 -19.80 -37.48
CA GLU A 330 7.05 -18.82 -36.39
C GLU A 330 6.18 -17.61 -36.80
N ILE A 331 6.24 -17.16 -38.05
CA ILE A 331 5.34 -16.13 -38.58
C ILE A 331 3.87 -16.57 -38.48
N ALA A 332 3.56 -17.83 -38.85
CA ALA A 332 2.21 -18.36 -38.71
C ALA A 332 1.74 -18.40 -37.27
N ARG A 333 2.60 -18.81 -36.33
CA ARG A 333 2.29 -18.78 -34.88
C ARG A 333 2.07 -17.36 -34.35
N LEU A 334 2.86 -16.39 -34.82
CA LEU A 334 2.67 -14.98 -34.47
C LEU A 334 1.35 -14.44 -35.02
N ASP A 335 0.93 -14.85 -36.21
CA ASP A 335 -0.37 -14.48 -36.78
C ASP A 335 -1.51 -15.04 -35.90
N ASP A 336 -1.41 -16.29 -35.43
CA ASP A 336 -2.36 -16.91 -34.51
C ASP A 336 -2.37 -16.16 -33.14
N ALA A 337 -1.21 -15.83 -32.61
CA ALA A 337 -1.08 -15.08 -31.36
C ALA A 337 -1.68 -13.66 -31.46
N ILE A 338 -1.51 -12.97 -32.61
CA ILE A 338 -2.13 -11.66 -32.84
C ILE A 338 -3.64 -11.78 -32.82
N ILE A 339 -4.22 -12.79 -33.46
CA ILE A 339 -5.67 -13.04 -33.48
C ILE A 339 -6.17 -13.33 -32.05
N SER A 340 -5.46 -14.16 -31.29
CA SER A 340 -5.79 -14.49 -29.91
C SER A 340 -5.83 -13.24 -29.02
N VAL A 341 -4.80 -12.38 -29.08
CA VAL A 341 -4.76 -11.12 -28.31
C VAL A 341 -5.88 -10.14 -28.72
N GLU A 342 -6.22 -10.08 -30.02
CA GLU A 342 -7.24 -9.15 -30.52
C GLU A 342 -8.67 -9.60 -30.20
N GLN A 343 -8.93 -10.89 -30.09
CA GLN A 343 -10.26 -11.48 -29.96
C GLN A 343 -10.53 -12.10 -28.57
N GLY A 344 -9.49 -12.37 -27.80
CA GLY A 344 -9.57 -13.10 -26.53
C GLY A 344 -9.49 -12.22 -25.29
N ASP A 345 -9.62 -12.87 -24.14
CA ASP A 345 -9.54 -12.27 -22.81
C ASP A 345 -8.08 -12.24 -22.28
N PHE A 346 -7.13 -12.03 -23.19
CA PHE A 346 -5.67 -12.06 -22.95
C PHE A 346 -5.27 -11.29 -21.66
N VAL A 347 -5.84 -10.12 -21.42
CA VAL A 347 -5.48 -9.29 -20.25
C VAL A 347 -6.02 -9.92 -18.98
N ASP A 348 -7.24 -10.49 -19.01
CA ASP A 348 -7.84 -11.19 -17.86
C ASP A 348 -7.08 -12.47 -17.54
N GLU A 349 -6.65 -13.20 -18.57
CA GLU A 349 -5.86 -14.42 -18.40
C GLU A 349 -4.47 -14.16 -17.80
N ILE A 350 -3.80 -13.05 -18.18
CA ILE A 350 -2.53 -12.63 -17.56
C ILE A 350 -2.70 -12.23 -16.11
N VAL A 351 -3.74 -11.47 -15.79
CA VAL A 351 -3.99 -11.01 -14.43
C VAL A 351 -4.43 -12.16 -13.53
N GLY A 352 -5.10 -13.17 -14.11
CA GLY A 352 -5.61 -14.33 -13.37
C GLY A 352 -6.77 -13.97 -12.45
N ASP A 353 -7.24 -14.98 -11.73
CA ASP A 353 -8.35 -14.81 -10.79
C ASP A 353 -7.88 -13.97 -9.58
N SER A 354 -8.27 -12.71 -9.54
CA SER A 354 -7.87 -11.73 -8.53
C SER A 354 -8.56 -11.94 -7.16
N SER A 355 -9.00 -13.16 -6.86
CA SER A 355 -9.66 -13.51 -5.60
C SER A 355 -8.74 -13.53 -4.37
N THR A 356 -7.45 -13.35 -4.54
CA THR A 356 -6.52 -13.19 -3.42
C THR A 356 -6.43 -11.73 -3.03
N ASP A 357 -6.54 -11.45 -1.73
CA ASP A 357 -6.49 -10.13 -1.05
C ASP A 357 -5.20 -9.31 -1.26
N ALA A 358 -4.32 -9.73 -2.15
CA ALA A 358 -3.11 -9.02 -2.54
C ALA A 358 -3.45 -7.83 -3.47
N SER A 359 -4.30 -6.93 -3.02
CA SER A 359 -4.51 -5.63 -3.65
C SER A 359 -3.47 -4.66 -3.09
N GLY A 360 -2.50 -4.28 -3.89
CA GLY A 360 -1.51 -3.32 -3.45
C GLY A 360 -0.43 -3.07 -4.49
N TRP A 361 0.32 -2.02 -4.29
CA TRP A 361 1.37 -1.51 -5.17
C TRP A 361 2.55 -2.47 -5.41
N TYR A 362 2.72 -3.50 -4.59
CA TYR A 362 3.76 -4.54 -4.77
C TYR A 362 3.23 -5.79 -5.46
N TRP A 363 2.02 -5.75 -6.03
CA TRP A 363 1.60 -6.85 -6.88
C TRP A 363 2.63 -7.04 -8.00
N GLN A 364 3.14 -8.24 -8.09
CA GLN A 364 4.04 -8.69 -9.13
C GLN A 364 3.41 -9.88 -9.82
N LEU A 365 3.59 -9.92 -11.12
CA LEU A 365 3.21 -11.09 -11.89
C LEU A 365 4.19 -12.22 -11.54
N ASP A 366 3.75 -13.22 -10.79
CA ASP A 366 4.60 -14.34 -10.34
C ASP A 366 5.01 -15.25 -11.50
N SER A 367 4.11 -15.46 -12.45
CA SER A 367 4.36 -16.26 -13.66
C SER A 367 3.39 -15.85 -14.77
N LEU A 368 3.86 -15.92 -16.02
CA LEU A 368 2.97 -15.80 -17.16
C LEU A 368 2.15 -17.08 -17.32
N PRO A 369 0.87 -16.97 -17.69
CA PRO A 369 0.08 -18.14 -18.06
C PRO A 369 0.70 -18.85 -19.25
N ASP A 370 0.49 -20.17 -19.36
CA ASP A 370 1.03 -20.99 -20.46
C ASP A 370 0.16 -20.81 -21.72
N LEU A 371 0.20 -19.61 -22.27
CA LEU A 371 -0.49 -19.22 -23.50
C LEU A 371 0.52 -19.08 -24.63
N ILE A 372 0.10 -19.26 -25.86
CA ILE A 372 0.97 -19.14 -27.06
C ILE A 372 1.58 -17.74 -27.11
N GLU A 373 0.78 -16.71 -26.90
CA GLU A 373 1.19 -15.30 -26.91
C GLU A 373 2.13 -14.94 -25.75
N SER A 374 1.98 -15.57 -24.60
CA SER A 374 2.84 -15.33 -23.43
C SER A 374 4.31 -15.57 -23.71
N HIS A 375 4.63 -16.56 -24.53
CA HIS A 375 5.99 -16.86 -24.91
C HIS A 375 6.64 -15.76 -25.75
N TYR A 376 5.86 -15.12 -26.62
CA TYR A 376 6.34 -14.02 -27.48
C TYR A 376 6.36 -12.67 -26.76
N LEU A 377 5.54 -12.52 -25.72
CA LEU A 377 5.36 -11.24 -25.00
C LEU A 377 6.21 -11.12 -23.73
N TYR A 378 7.05 -12.11 -23.43
CA TYR A 378 7.86 -12.13 -22.21
C TYR A 378 8.67 -10.84 -22.00
N GLU A 379 9.35 -10.36 -23.05
CA GLU A 379 10.12 -9.11 -22.97
C GLU A 379 9.21 -7.89 -22.80
N LEU A 380 8.09 -7.83 -23.51
CA LEU A 380 7.11 -6.75 -23.39
C LEU A 380 6.52 -6.70 -21.99
N VAL A 381 6.11 -7.85 -21.45
CA VAL A 381 5.53 -7.95 -20.10
C VAL A 381 6.54 -7.49 -19.05
N ALA A 382 7.83 -7.69 -19.24
CA ALA A 382 8.88 -7.19 -18.36
C ALA A 382 9.11 -5.67 -18.47
N THR A 383 8.53 -4.99 -19.49
CA THR A 383 8.68 -3.54 -19.64
C THR A 383 7.85 -2.79 -18.60
N HIS A 384 8.41 -1.70 -18.08
CA HIS A 384 7.71 -0.82 -17.13
C HIS A 384 6.34 -0.36 -17.65
N ARG A 385 6.26 0.02 -18.92
CA ARG A 385 5.03 0.50 -19.58
C ARG A 385 3.90 -0.55 -19.56
N PHE A 386 4.22 -1.81 -19.80
CA PHE A 386 3.22 -2.88 -19.77
C PHE A 386 2.83 -3.24 -18.33
N GLN A 387 3.80 -3.34 -17.42
CA GLN A 387 3.58 -3.61 -16.00
C GLN A 387 2.70 -2.53 -15.35
N GLU A 388 2.96 -1.25 -15.62
CA GLU A 388 2.11 -0.16 -15.16
C GLU A 388 0.69 -0.24 -15.73
N GLY A 389 0.58 -0.57 -17.02
CA GLY A 389 -0.71 -0.80 -17.66
C GLY A 389 -1.50 -1.93 -17.02
N LEU A 390 -0.83 -3.02 -16.69
CA LEU A 390 -1.42 -4.20 -16.05
C LEU A 390 -1.86 -3.89 -14.61
N LYS A 391 -1.03 -3.16 -13.86
CA LYS A 391 -1.35 -2.67 -12.53
C LYS A 391 -2.59 -1.78 -12.55
N ASN A 392 -2.64 -0.80 -13.46
CA ASN A 392 -3.81 0.07 -13.62
C ASN A 392 -5.09 -0.71 -13.96
N TYR A 393 -4.98 -1.76 -14.78
CA TYR A 393 -6.10 -2.64 -15.10
C TYR A 393 -6.63 -3.32 -13.84
N ARG A 394 -5.76 -3.91 -13.05
CA ARG A 394 -6.10 -4.60 -11.80
C ARG A 394 -6.71 -3.64 -10.76
N ASP A 395 -6.13 -2.46 -10.61
CA ASP A 395 -6.66 -1.43 -9.70
C ASP A 395 -8.08 -1.02 -10.09
N LEU A 396 -8.37 -0.92 -11.40
CA LEU A 396 -9.72 -0.67 -11.91
C LEU A 396 -10.69 -1.84 -11.63
N GLN A 397 -10.24 -3.08 -11.77
CA GLN A 397 -11.05 -4.27 -11.42
C GLN A 397 -11.40 -4.23 -9.93
N GLN A 398 -10.42 -4.00 -9.05
CA GLN A 398 -10.63 -3.93 -7.61
C GLN A 398 -11.54 -2.77 -7.22
N LEU A 399 -11.36 -1.61 -7.86
CA LEU A 399 -12.26 -0.47 -7.65
C LEU A 399 -13.71 -0.80 -8.04
N GLY A 400 -13.92 -1.51 -9.16
CA GLY A 400 -15.23 -1.99 -9.57
C GLY A 400 -15.86 -2.95 -8.56
N VAL A 401 -15.08 -3.87 -7.99
CA VAL A 401 -15.54 -4.77 -6.91
C VAL A 401 -15.96 -3.96 -5.68
N ASN A 402 -15.16 -2.98 -5.28
CA ASN A 402 -15.46 -2.13 -4.12
C ASN A 402 -16.71 -1.27 -4.34
N LEU A 403 -16.88 -0.68 -5.53
CA LEU A 403 -18.07 0.11 -5.85
C LEU A 403 -19.35 -0.72 -5.83
N ARG A 404 -19.32 -1.97 -6.32
CA ARG A 404 -20.46 -2.89 -6.21
C ARG A 404 -20.75 -3.21 -4.75
N ARG A 405 -19.75 -3.55 -3.94
CA ARG A 405 -19.90 -3.79 -2.50
C ARG A 405 -20.50 -2.58 -1.77
N TRP A 406 -20.09 -1.37 -2.15
CA TRP A 406 -20.64 -0.14 -1.58
C TRP A 406 -22.08 0.09 -2.02
N THR A 407 -22.44 -0.24 -3.26
CA THR A 407 -23.83 -0.20 -3.73
C THR A 407 -24.72 -1.08 -2.87
N ASP A 408 -24.28 -2.31 -2.60
CA ASP A 408 -25.01 -3.27 -1.75
C ASP A 408 -25.09 -2.77 -0.30
N SER A 409 -23.99 -2.21 0.23
CA SER A 409 -23.95 -1.65 1.59
C SER A 409 -24.87 -0.44 1.76
N LEU A 410 -24.95 0.45 0.76
CA LEU A 410 -25.86 1.60 0.80
C LEU A 410 -27.32 1.16 0.82
N GLY A 411 -27.67 0.10 0.07
CA GLY A 411 -29.01 -0.51 0.15
C GLY A 411 -29.31 -1.08 1.54
N ALA A 412 -28.35 -1.81 2.12
CA ALA A 412 -28.49 -2.34 3.47
C ALA A 412 -28.61 -1.23 4.54
N PHE A 413 -27.88 -0.13 4.39
CA PHE A 413 -27.99 1.02 5.30
C PHE A 413 -29.34 1.71 5.20
N ASP A 414 -29.93 1.83 4.01
CA ASP A 414 -31.28 2.37 3.82
C ASP A 414 -32.31 1.51 4.55
N ASP A 415 -32.26 0.18 4.38
CA ASP A 415 -33.11 -0.77 5.10
C ASP A 415 -32.95 -0.70 6.63
N ILE A 416 -31.71 -0.54 7.12
CA ILE A 416 -31.41 -0.38 8.55
C ILE A 416 -32.03 0.92 9.07
N LEU A 417 -31.85 2.03 8.34
CA LEU A 417 -32.41 3.33 8.74
C LEU A 417 -33.93 3.28 8.80
N ASP A 418 -34.59 2.71 7.80
CA ASP A 418 -36.04 2.55 7.76
C ASP A 418 -36.55 1.70 8.94
N THR A 419 -35.83 0.61 9.25
CA THR A 419 -36.16 -0.24 10.40
C THR A 419 -35.96 0.51 11.74
N GLN A 420 -34.87 1.26 11.88
CA GLN A 420 -34.59 2.04 13.08
C GLN A 420 -35.60 3.20 13.26
N GLN A 421 -35.96 3.86 12.18
CA GLN A 421 -36.97 4.92 12.19
C GLN A 421 -38.31 4.38 12.64
N ARG A 422 -38.78 3.27 12.07
CA ARG A 422 -40.04 2.61 12.49
C ARG A 422 -40.00 2.19 13.97
N ALA A 423 -38.89 1.62 14.42
CA ALA A 423 -38.71 1.25 15.81
C ALA A 423 -38.73 2.49 16.75
N HIS A 424 -38.15 3.60 16.34
CA HIS A 424 -38.20 4.87 17.05
C HIS A 424 -39.66 5.38 17.14
N GLU A 425 -40.35 5.46 16.02
CA GLU A 425 -41.76 5.90 15.96
C GLU A 425 -42.69 5.04 16.83
N GLN A 426 -42.47 3.74 16.90
CA GLN A 426 -43.25 2.83 17.76
C GLN A 426 -42.95 2.99 19.25
N ARG A 427 -41.71 3.24 19.62
CA ARG A 427 -41.26 3.37 21.02
C ARG A 427 -41.53 4.74 21.59
N LEU A 428 -41.47 5.79 20.77
CA LEU A 428 -41.60 7.17 21.21
C LEU A 428 -42.86 7.42 22.09
N PRO A 429 -44.10 6.99 21.73
CA PRO A 429 -45.30 7.21 22.54
C PRO A 429 -45.25 6.49 23.91
N VAL A 430 -44.50 5.37 23.98
CA VAL A 430 -44.34 4.62 25.24
C VAL A 430 -43.37 5.36 26.16
N ILE A 431 -42.29 5.88 25.60
CA ILE A 431 -41.28 6.66 26.29
C ILE A 431 -41.89 7.95 26.82
N GLU A 432 -42.63 8.68 26.00
CA GLU A 432 -43.30 9.93 26.41
C GLU A 432 -44.24 9.71 27.60
N ARG A 433 -45.12 8.69 27.52
CA ARG A 433 -46.00 8.34 28.64
C ARG A 433 -45.23 7.93 29.91
N SER A 434 -44.04 7.39 29.78
CA SER A 434 -43.20 7.01 30.93
C SER A 434 -42.51 8.22 31.53
N LEU A 435 -42.03 9.13 30.69
CA LEU A 435 -41.40 10.40 31.14
C LEU A 435 -42.40 11.32 31.83
N ASP A 436 -43.63 11.41 31.31
CA ASP A 436 -44.70 12.23 31.95
C ASP A 436 -45.07 11.77 33.35
N ARG A 437 -44.76 10.52 33.73
CA ARG A 437 -45.02 9.95 35.06
C ARG A 437 -43.90 10.20 36.07
N VAL A 438 -42.74 10.64 35.59
CA VAL A 438 -41.54 10.79 36.42
C VAL A 438 -41.26 12.30 36.61
N ASP A 439 -41.56 12.82 37.80
CA ASP A 439 -41.18 14.16 38.16
C ASP A 439 -39.84 14.15 38.92
N LEU A 440 -38.74 14.28 38.16
CA LEU A 440 -37.40 14.35 38.73
C LEU A 440 -37.20 15.59 39.62
N ASN A 441 -37.88 16.69 39.33
CA ASN A 441 -37.79 17.91 40.14
C ASN A 441 -38.42 17.73 41.52
N ASP A 442 -39.60 17.06 41.59
CA ASP A 442 -40.22 16.71 42.89
C ASP A 442 -39.32 15.73 43.66
N MET A 443 -38.74 14.73 42.98
CA MET A 443 -37.82 13.78 43.62
C MET A 443 -36.55 14.47 44.16
N ALA A 444 -35.96 15.41 43.42
CA ALA A 444 -34.82 16.21 43.87
C ALA A 444 -35.17 17.15 45.03
N ALA A 445 -36.34 17.75 44.96
CA ALA A 445 -36.84 18.57 46.07
C ALA A 445 -37.05 17.75 47.37
N ARG A 446 -37.59 16.54 47.25
CA ARG A 446 -37.74 15.62 48.40
C ARG A 446 -36.40 15.15 48.94
N GLU A 447 -35.44 14.82 48.08
CA GLU A 447 -34.08 14.44 48.50
C GLU A 447 -33.44 15.61 49.30
N THR A 448 -33.51 16.81 48.79
CA THR A 448 -33.00 18.02 49.46
C THR A 448 -33.71 18.25 50.79
N ALA A 449 -35.02 18.05 50.85
CA ALA A 449 -35.79 18.16 52.09
C ALA A 449 -35.38 17.12 53.14
N TYR A 450 -35.17 15.85 52.70
CA TYR A 450 -34.67 14.80 53.59
C TYR A 450 -33.24 15.08 54.06
N ALA A 451 -32.35 15.59 53.21
CA ALA A 451 -31.00 15.98 53.55
C ALA A 451 -31.00 17.10 54.63
N SER A 452 -31.81 18.12 54.40
CA SER A 452 -31.99 19.25 55.36
C SER A 452 -32.54 18.78 56.69
N ARG A 453 -33.57 17.92 56.68
CA ARG A 453 -34.17 17.34 57.88
C ARG A 453 -33.15 16.49 58.64
N LEU A 454 -32.39 15.66 57.97
CA LEU A 454 -31.38 14.83 58.60
C LEU A 454 -30.24 15.67 59.22
N THR A 455 -29.87 16.77 58.56
CA THR A 455 -28.88 17.72 59.10
C THR A 455 -29.38 18.38 60.39
N VAL A 456 -30.67 18.72 60.45
CA VAL A 456 -31.30 19.30 61.67
C VAL A 456 -31.36 18.28 62.81
N ILE A 457 -31.74 17.00 62.50
CA ILE A 457 -31.76 15.90 63.47
C ILE A 457 -30.35 15.67 64.06
N GLU A 458 -29.32 15.67 63.21
CA GLU A 458 -27.93 15.51 63.65
C GLU A 458 -27.45 16.67 64.50
N ARG A 459 -27.72 17.95 64.11
CA ARG A 459 -27.32 19.12 64.84
C ARG A 459 -27.96 19.18 66.23
N ASN A 460 -29.24 18.82 66.33
CA ASN A 460 -29.99 18.84 67.55
C ASN A 460 -29.88 17.55 68.38
N GLN A 461 -29.17 16.55 67.87
CA GLN A 461 -29.08 15.21 68.48
C GLN A 461 -30.46 14.63 68.83
N ASP A 462 -31.44 14.83 67.93
CA ASP A 462 -32.80 14.41 68.15
C ASP A 462 -32.94 12.89 67.98
N VAL A 463 -32.72 12.15 69.08
CA VAL A 463 -32.75 10.67 69.10
C VAL A 463 -34.14 10.11 68.74
N ARG A 464 -35.19 10.85 68.98
CA ARG A 464 -36.58 10.46 68.74
C ARG A 464 -36.96 10.49 67.30
N ALA A 465 -36.43 11.44 66.57
CA ALA A 465 -36.72 11.60 65.14
C ALA A 465 -36.29 10.42 64.29
N LEU A 466 -35.28 9.63 64.74
CA LEU A 466 -34.81 8.40 64.08
C LEU A 466 -35.36 7.14 64.71
N GLY A 467 -36.33 7.23 65.64
CA GLY A 467 -37.03 6.08 66.20
C GLY A 467 -37.88 5.38 65.13
N THR A 468 -38.06 4.06 65.32
CA THR A 468 -39.01 3.30 64.51
C THR A 468 -40.42 3.81 64.70
N THR A 469 -41.33 3.56 63.78
CA THR A 469 -42.75 3.96 63.90
C THR A 469 -43.39 3.52 65.22
N ARG A 470 -42.98 2.32 65.73
CA ARG A 470 -43.45 1.80 67.01
C ARG A 470 -42.88 2.60 68.20
N GLU A 471 -41.60 2.93 68.16
CA GLU A 471 -40.94 3.73 69.24
C GLU A 471 -41.46 5.12 69.26
N GLN A 472 -41.72 5.77 68.12
CA GLN A 472 -42.31 7.07 68.00
C GLN A 472 -43.75 7.08 68.51
N ALA A 473 -44.56 6.03 68.20
CA ALA A 473 -45.89 5.91 68.77
C ALA A 473 -45.88 5.74 70.27
N LEU A 474 -45.03 4.87 70.81
CA LEU A 474 -44.84 4.71 72.27
C LEU A 474 -44.42 6.00 72.92
N TRP A 475 -43.50 6.77 72.32
CA TRP A 475 -43.07 8.05 72.81
C TRP A 475 -44.24 9.04 72.89
N SER A 476 -45.01 9.13 71.82
CA SER A 476 -46.21 9.97 71.76
C SER A 476 -47.27 9.56 72.85
N GLU A 477 -47.40 8.26 73.08
CA GLU A 477 -48.29 7.69 74.12
C GLU A 477 -47.81 8.10 75.49
N PHE A 478 -46.50 8.02 75.84
CA PHE A 478 -45.97 8.51 77.09
C PHE A 478 -46.15 10.00 77.24
N GLU A 479 -45.96 10.84 76.21
CA GLU A 479 -46.19 12.24 76.25
C GLU A 479 -47.67 12.53 76.51
N SER A 480 -48.59 11.81 75.97
CA SER A 480 -50.05 12.00 76.15
C SER A 480 -50.53 11.59 77.56
N MET A 481 -49.80 10.65 78.19
CA MET A 481 -50.12 10.26 79.56
C MET A 481 -49.63 11.26 80.64
N GLN A 482 -48.63 12.07 80.29
CA GLN A 482 -47.99 13.00 81.24
C GLN A 482 -48.96 13.98 81.90
N PRO A 483 -49.91 14.70 81.19
CA PRO A 483 -50.84 15.60 81.77
C PRO A 483 -51.81 14.90 82.79
N GLY A 484 -52.18 13.67 82.46
CA GLY A 484 -53.01 12.88 83.37
C GLY A 484 -52.32 12.47 84.65
N LEU A 485 -51.02 12.09 84.55
CA LEU A 485 -50.20 11.77 85.72
C LEU A 485 -49.87 12.99 86.56
N ASP A 486 -49.71 14.15 85.92
CA ASP A 486 -49.49 15.42 86.67
C ASP A 486 -50.72 15.89 87.40
N SER A 487 -51.91 15.53 86.96
CA SER A 487 -53.17 15.86 87.62
C SER A 487 -53.54 14.93 88.81
N LEU A 488 -52.87 13.83 88.96
CA LEU A 488 -53.08 12.93 90.12
C LEU A 488 -52.51 13.59 91.41
N GLY A 489 -53.29 13.51 92.51
CA GLY A 489 -52.83 14.00 93.82
C GLY A 489 -51.63 13.19 94.37
N ASP A 490 -51.09 13.69 95.53
CA ASP A 490 -49.91 13.05 96.18
C ASP A 490 -50.29 11.82 97.03
N TYR A 491 -50.67 10.77 96.30
CA TYR A 491 -50.94 9.47 96.91
C TYR A 491 -49.76 8.47 96.59
N PRO A 492 -49.43 7.55 97.46
CA PRO A 492 -48.33 6.58 97.19
C PRO A 492 -48.49 5.80 95.90
N SER A 493 -49.72 5.42 95.54
CA SER A 493 -50.01 4.77 94.27
C SER A 493 -49.84 5.66 93.02
N ALA A 494 -50.12 6.99 93.18
CA ALA A 494 -49.84 7.95 92.10
C ALA A 494 -48.36 8.16 91.92
N GLN A 495 -47.60 8.17 93.06
CA GLN A 495 -46.14 8.27 92.99
C GLN A 495 -45.52 7.05 92.28
N GLU A 496 -46.00 5.84 92.58
CA GLU A 496 -45.59 4.63 91.94
C GLU A 496 -45.83 4.62 90.42
N LEU A 497 -47.01 5.17 90.01
CA LEU A 497 -47.34 5.31 88.58
C LEU A 497 -46.41 6.32 87.88
N ARG A 498 -46.13 7.47 88.50
CA ARG A 498 -45.18 8.47 87.97
C ARG A 498 -43.76 7.89 87.84
N ASP A 499 -43.34 7.13 88.87
CA ASP A 499 -42.02 6.48 88.83
C ASP A 499 -41.92 5.39 87.73
N LYS A 500 -42.94 4.57 87.58
CA LYS A 500 -43.03 3.59 86.47
C LYS A 500 -43.03 4.31 85.13
N HIS A 501 -43.83 5.37 84.96
CA HIS A 501 -43.87 6.17 83.72
C HIS A 501 -42.46 6.72 83.41
N ARG A 502 -41.81 7.36 84.41
CA ARG A 502 -40.44 7.91 84.26
C ARG A 502 -39.42 6.82 83.87
N LEU A 503 -39.51 5.65 84.54
CA LEU A 503 -38.63 4.53 84.28
C LEU A 503 -38.80 4.03 82.85
N LEU A 504 -40.03 3.77 82.39
CA LEU A 504 -40.32 3.29 81.06
C LEU A 504 -39.99 4.28 79.97
N GLN A 505 -40.28 5.55 80.17
CA GLN A 505 -39.90 6.64 79.28
C GLN A 505 -38.37 6.77 79.19
N GLY A 506 -37.67 6.64 80.33
CA GLY A 506 -36.21 6.66 80.41
C GLY A 506 -35.59 5.47 79.68
N LEU A 507 -36.19 4.25 79.83
CA LEU A 507 -35.75 3.06 79.12
C LEU A 507 -35.94 3.18 77.61
N LEU A 508 -37.08 3.76 77.18
CA LEU A 508 -37.31 4.03 75.77
C LEU A 508 -36.27 5.03 75.20
N TYR A 509 -36.03 6.11 75.95
CA TYR A 509 -35.02 7.13 75.61
C TYR A 509 -33.60 6.49 75.52
N TRP A 510 -33.26 5.66 76.49
CA TRP A 510 -31.99 4.95 76.49
C TRP A 510 -31.82 4.06 75.26
N ASN A 511 -32.84 3.31 74.86
CA ASN A 511 -32.82 2.49 73.69
C ASN A 511 -32.69 3.30 72.41
N LEU A 512 -33.43 4.41 72.30
CA LEU A 512 -33.36 5.38 71.20
C LEU A 512 -31.95 5.98 71.12
N HIS A 513 -31.36 6.35 72.23
CA HIS A 513 -30.01 6.96 72.28
C HIS A 513 -28.91 5.95 71.93
N ARG A 514 -29.02 4.72 72.47
CA ARG A 514 -28.06 3.64 72.13
C ARG A 514 -28.00 3.37 70.65
N ASP A 515 -29.13 3.33 69.97
CA ASP A 515 -29.23 2.98 68.58
C ASP A 515 -29.10 4.22 67.63
N TYR A 516 -29.07 5.41 68.14
CA TYR A 516 -29.09 6.67 67.41
C TYR A 516 -27.94 6.76 66.35
N VAL A 517 -26.70 6.52 66.77
CA VAL A 517 -25.51 6.64 65.88
C VAL A 517 -25.60 5.70 64.70
N SER A 518 -26.01 4.46 64.91
CA SER A 518 -26.15 3.47 63.84
C SER A 518 -27.30 3.83 62.88
N ARG A 519 -28.42 4.31 63.43
CA ARG A 519 -29.60 4.74 62.66
C ARG A 519 -29.28 6.01 61.84
N LEU A 520 -28.56 6.96 62.40
CA LEU A 520 -28.11 8.15 61.70
C LEU A 520 -27.15 7.81 60.56
N TRP A 521 -26.21 6.89 60.83
CA TRP A 521 -25.30 6.41 59.78
C TRP A 521 -26.04 5.71 58.66
N GLN A 522 -27.01 4.85 58.97
CA GLN A 522 -27.81 4.16 57.98
C GLN A 522 -28.66 5.16 57.17
N ALA A 523 -29.32 6.11 57.81
CA ALA A 523 -30.12 7.15 57.16
C ALA A 523 -29.26 8.02 56.20
N LYS A 524 -28.03 8.37 56.60
CA LYS A 524 -27.06 9.07 55.74
C LYS A 524 -26.60 8.23 54.58
N LYS A 525 -26.40 6.92 54.79
CA LYS A 525 -26.05 5.98 53.71
C LYS A 525 -27.17 5.85 52.70
N ASP A 526 -28.39 5.68 53.18
CA ASP A 526 -29.59 5.55 52.35
C ASP A 526 -29.85 6.83 51.54
N LEU A 527 -29.66 8.02 52.17
CA LEU A 527 -29.76 9.28 51.48
C LEU A 527 -28.71 9.45 50.37
N ARG A 528 -27.46 9.06 50.65
CA ARG A 528 -26.41 9.06 49.58
C ARG A 528 -26.76 8.15 48.42
N SER A 529 -27.21 6.92 48.73
CA SER A 529 -27.65 5.97 47.72
C SER A 529 -28.81 6.48 46.88
N LEU A 530 -29.77 7.19 47.56
CA LEU A 530 -30.88 7.86 46.87
C LEU A 530 -30.39 8.98 45.94
N GLY A 531 -29.45 9.82 46.39
CA GLY A 531 -28.86 10.88 45.57
C GLY A 531 -28.06 10.32 44.36
N ASP A 532 -27.32 9.21 44.55
CA ASP A 532 -26.65 8.52 43.44
C ASP A 532 -27.64 7.97 42.43
N SER A 533 -28.74 7.37 42.90
CA SER A 533 -29.80 6.86 42.01
C SER A 533 -30.51 7.98 41.27
N LEU A 534 -30.76 9.11 41.94
CA LEU A 534 -31.38 10.27 41.30
C LEU A 534 -30.48 10.87 40.21
N ARG A 535 -29.18 11.06 40.49
CA ARG A 535 -28.21 11.51 39.45
C ARG A 535 -28.13 10.58 38.27
N THR A 536 -28.25 9.28 38.51
CA THR A 536 -28.28 8.29 37.41
C THR A 536 -29.55 8.41 36.59
N ALA A 537 -30.69 8.59 37.25
CA ALA A 537 -31.98 8.81 36.59
C ALA A 537 -32.00 10.13 35.81
N GLU A 538 -31.44 11.21 36.33
CA GLU A 538 -31.32 12.49 35.64
C GLU A 538 -30.48 12.37 34.34
N ARG A 539 -29.33 11.70 34.42
CA ARG A 539 -28.50 11.45 33.23
C ARG A 539 -29.24 10.61 32.19
N ALA A 540 -29.91 9.56 32.65
CA ALA A 540 -30.71 8.71 31.75
C ALA A 540 -31.84 9.51 31.06
N TYR A 541 -32.51 10.40 31.84
CA TYR A 541 -33.55 11.27 31.30
C TYR A 541 -32.99 12.23 30.25
N GLN A 542 -31.85 12.88 30.52
CA GLN A 542 -31.18 13.79 29.58
C GLN A 542 -30.81 13.05 28.26
N HIS A 543 -30.26 11.84 28.37
CA HIS A 543 -29.95 11.02 27.18
C HIS A 543 -31.20 10.66 26.38
N ILE A 544 -32.30 10.33 27.06
CA ILE A 544 -33.57 10.00 26.38
C ILE A 544 -34.15 11.23 25.69
N ASP A 545 -34.14 12.39 26.37
CA ASP A 545 -34.68 13.64 25.82
C ASP A 545 -33.85 14.16 24.63
N ALA A 546 -32.51 14.07 24.73
CA ALA A 546 -31.61 14.34 23.60
C ALA A 546 -31.87 13.38 22.43
N ALA A 547 -31.98 12.09 22.71
CA ALA A 547 -32.30 11.12 21.67
C ALA A 547 -33.65 11.41 20.99
N ARG A 548 -34.68 11.75 21.77
CA ARG A 548 -36.00 12.10 21.25
C ARG A 548 -35.96 13.27 20.28
N SER A 549 -35.22 14.32 20.62
CA SER A 549 -35.14 15.55 19.81
C SER A 549 -34.21 15.46 18.62
N GLU A 550 -33.09 14.75 18.72
CA GLU A 550 -32.04 14.71 17.69
C GLU A 550 -32.24 13.62 16.62
N TRP A 551 -32.77 12.44 17.02
CA TRP A 551 -32.84 11.29 16.12
C TRP A 551 -33.67 11.53 14.84
N PRO A 552 -34.80 12.22 14.85
CA PRO A 552 -35.53 12.51 13.61
C PRO A 552 -34.70 13.29 12.59
N GLY A 553 -33.91 14.27 13.06
CA GLY A 553 -32.99 15.03 12.21
C GLY A 553 -31.81 14.17 11.70
N LYS A 554 -31.29 13.28 12.55
CA LYS A 554 -30.23 12.34 12.17
C LYS A 554 -30.71 11.34 11.10
N PHE A 555 -31.91 10.76 11.26
CA PHE A 555 -32.48 9.87 10.23
C PHE A 555 -32.63 10.59 8.89
N ALA A 556 -33.20 11.78 8.88
CA ALA A 556 -33.38 12.56 7.66
C ALA A 556 -32.04 12.88 6.99
N SER A 557 -31.05 13.32 7.77
CA SER A 557 -29.72 13.64 7.27
C SER A 557 -28.99 12.41 6.69
N LEU A 558 -29.06 11.26 7.36
CA LEU A 558 -28.44 10.02 6.89
C LEU A 558 -29.15 9.49 5.62
N SER A 559 -30.48 9.51 5.59
CA SER A 559 -31.25 9.11 4.41
C SER A 559 -30.94 10.01 3.21
N GLN A 560 -30.84 11.33 3.42
CA GLN A 560 -30.43 12.25 2.38
C GLN A 560 -29.02 11.94 1.85
N ARG A 561 -28.05 11.69 2.74
CA ARG A 561 -26.69 11.32 2.33
C ARG A 561 -26.65 10.03 1.52
N ILE A 562 -27.44 9.02 1.89
CA ILE A 562 -27.55 7.78 1.12
C ILE A 562 -28.15 8.06 -0.26
N ALA A 563 -29.21 8.85 -0.32
CA ALA A 563 -29.86 9.24 -1.57
C ALA A 563 -28.94 10.03 -2.52
N GLU A 564 -28.02 10.83 -1.99
CA GLU A 564 -27.00 11.57 -2.75
C GLU A 564 -25.84 10.67 -3.20
N LEU A 565 -25.38 9.76 -2.33
CA LEU A 565 -24.24 8.88 -2.60
C LEU A 565 -24.59 7.74 -3.58
N ALA A 566 -25.76 7.12 -3.46
CA ALA A 566 -26.14 5.96 -4.26
C ALA A 566 -26.08 6.21 -5.78
N PRO A 567 -26.60 7.32 -6.35
CA PRO A 567 -26.45 7.61 -7.77
C PRO A 567 -25.00 7.94 -8.15
N THR A 568 -24.23 8.51 -7.23
CA THR A 568 -22.82 8.82 -7.47
C THR A 568 -21.98 7.55 -7.57
N VAL A 569 -22.16 6.59 -6.65
CA VAL A 569 -21.48 5.29 -6.67
C VAL A 569 -21.82 4.53 -7.96
N ARG A 570 -23.10 4.49 -8.34
CA ARG A 570 -23.52 3.83 -9.60
C ARG A 570 -22.92 4.47 -10.83
N ARG A 571 -22.84 5.79 -10.89
CA ARG A 571 -22.20 6.51 -12.00
C ARG A 571 -20.70 6.22 -12.06
N LEU A 572 -20.03 6.16 -10.92
CA LEU A 572 -18.60 5.82 -10.84
C LEU A 572 -18.35 4.38 -11.29
N ASP A 573 -19.22 3.42 -10.92
CA ASP A 573 -19.11 2.04 -11.40
C ASP A 573 -19.17 1.97 -12.94
N VAL A 574 -20.12 2.66 -13.57
CA VAL A 574 -20.20 2.75 -15.04
C VAL A 574 -18.91 3.36 -15.64
N GLN A 575 -18.38 4.42 -15.03
CA GLN A 575 -17.13 5.05 -15.49
C GLN A 575 -15.93 4.11 -15.34
N VAL A 576 -15.85 3.35 -14.25
CA VAL A 576 -14.80 2.35 -14.01
C VAL A 576 -14.89 1.26 -15.08
N GLN A 577 -16.07 0.71 -15.37
CA GLN A 577 -16.23 -0.31 -16.42
C GLN A 577 -15.81 0.21 -17.81
N GLN A 578 -16.18 1.44 -18.14
CA GLN A 578 -15.75 2.06 -19.39
C GLN A 578 -14.22 2.27 -19.46
N THR A 579 -13.62 2.65 -18.33
CA THR A 579 -12.17 2.87 -18.23
C THR A 579 -11.42 1.55 -18.27
N LEU A 580 -11.96 0.50 -17.63
CA LEU A 580 -11.44 -0.86 -17.69
C LEU A 580 -11.38 -1.34 -19.15
N GLY A 581 -12.47 -1.19 -19.93
CA GLY A 581 -12.47 -1.54 -21.34
C GLY A 581 -11.51 -0.70 -22.21
N ARG A 582 -11.19 0.55 -21.81
CA ARG A 582 -10.13 1.34 -22.50
C ARG A 582 -8.75 0.80 -22.14
N GLN A 583 -8.53 0.39 -20.90
CA GLN A 583 -7.26 -0.15 -20.42
C GLN A 583 -6.97 -1.50 -21.05
N THR A 584 -7.98 -2.38 -21.16
CA THR A 584 -7.88 -3.64 -21.91
C THR A 584 -7.38 -3.39 -23.33
N ARG A 585 -8.07 -2.51 -24.06
CA ARG A 585 -7.66 -2.17 -25.44
C ARG A 585 -6.29 -1.52 -25.54
N TYR A 586 -5.86 -0.81 -24.51
CA TYR A 586 -4.50 -0.26 -24.48
C TYR A 586 -3.46 -1.36 -24.37
N LEU A 587 -3.63 -2.31 -23.45
CA LEU A 587 -2.73 -3.45 -23.26
C LEU A 587 -2.72 -4.37 -24.49
N GLN A 588 -3.89 -4.66 -25.06
CA GLN A 588 -4.00 -5.43 -26.30
C GLN A 588 -3.24 -4.76 -27.46
N ARG A 589 -3.34 -3.44 -27.60
CA ARG A 589 -2.58 -2.71 -28.63
C ARG A 589 -1.07 -2.79 -28.40
N LEU A 590 -0.59 -2.70 -27.16
CA LEU A 590 0.83 -2.86 -26.87
C LEU A 590 1.32 -4.26 -27.26
N ALA A 591 0.57 -5.30 -26.86
CA ALA A 591 0.88 -6.68 -27.20
C ALA A 591 0.88 -6.92 -28.72
N THR A 592 -0.18 -6.48 -29.41
CA THR A 592 -0.29 -6.62 -30.86
C THR A 592 0.80 -5.86 -31.61
N GLN A 593 1.19 -4.66 -31.15
CA GLN A 593 2.31 -3.92 -31.75
C GLN A 593 3.63 -4.68 -31.64
N GLU A 594 3.91 -5.27 -30.49
CA GLU A 594 5.12 -6.07 -30.27
C GLU A 594 5.11 -7.33 -31.15
N LEU A 595 4.01 -8.09 -31.17
CA LEU A 595 3.87 -9.28 -32.01
C LEU A 595 4.05 -8.95 -33.51
N ARG A 596 3.46 -7.84 -33.98
CA ARG A 596 3.64 -7.39 -35.36
C ARG A 596 5.07 -6.97 -35.66
N ALA A 597 5.77 -6.31 -34.75
CA ALA A 597 7.17 -5.96 -34.89
C ALA A 597 8.06 -7.21 -34.99
N GLN A 598 7.79 -8.24 -34.18
CA GLN A 598 8.49 -9.52 -34.24
C GLN A 598 8.21 -10.24 -35.59
N ARG A 599 6.96 -10.26 -36.00
CA ARG A 599 6.56 -10.83 -37.29
C ARG A 599 7.24 -10.16 -38.49
N GLU A 600 7.32 -8.82 -38.50
CA GLU A 600 7.97 -8.04 -39.54
C GLU A 600 9.49 -8.33 -39.58
N ARG A 601 10.13 -8.41 -38.41
CA ARG A 601 11.54 -8.82 -38.31
C ARG A 601 11.77 -10.19 -38.92
N LEU A 602 10.96 -11.21 -38.59
CA LEU A 602 11.07 -12.53 -39.16
C LEU A 602 10.81 -12.55 -40.69
N SER A 603 9.83 -11.76 -41.17
CA SER A 603 9.57 -11.59 -42.58
C SER A 603 10.80 -11.03 -43.32
N THR A 604 11.48 -10.05 -42.69
CA THR A 604 12.74 -9.50 -43.23
C THR A 604 13.83 -10.58 -43.26
N TYR A 605 13.95 -11.41 -42.24
CA TYR A 605 14.90 -12.52 -42.22
C TYR A 605 14.61 -13.57 -43.30
N VAL A 606 13.34 -13.88 -43.56
CA VAL A 606 12.95 -14.76 -44.69
C VAL A 606 13.44 -14.20 -46.04
N VAL A 607 13.26 -12.89 -46.26
CA VAL A 607 13.73 -12.22 -47.49
C VAL A 607 15.25 -12.30 -47.58
N GLN A 608 15.97 -11.97 -46.51
CA GLN A 608 17.43 -12.02 -46.46
C GLN A 608 17.95 -13.45 -46.73
N ALA A 609 17.33 -14.46 -46.09
CA ALA A 609 17.69 -15.86 -46.28
C ALA A 609 17.50 -16.32 -47.76
N ARG A 610 16.39 -15.89 -48.38
CA ARG A 610 16.12 -16.21 -49.79
C ARG A 610 17.13 -15.58 -50.74
N PHE A 611 17.50 -14.31 -50.52
CA PHE A 611 18.54 -13.66 -51.31
C PHE A 611 19.90 -14.33 -51.15
N ALA A 612 20.28 -14.65 -49.89
CA ALA A 612 21.52 -15.32 -49.60
C ALA A 612 21.55 -16.73 -50.22
N LEU A 613 20.45 -17.48 -50.14
CA LEU A 613 20.30 -18.80 -50.77
C LEU A 613 20.46 -18.71 -52.29
N ALA A 614 19.80 -17.76 -52.95
CA ALA A 614 19.95 -17.53 -54.39
C ALA A 614 21.41 -17.23 -54.75
N SER A 615 22.10 -16.39 -53.99
CA SER A 615 23.52 -16.10 -54.19
C SER A 615 24.42 -17.36 -54.04
N VAL A 616 24.09 -18.27 -53.13
CA VAL A 616 24.80 -19.55 -52.99
C VAL A 616 24.57 -20.43 -54.22
N TYR A 617 23.33 -20.50 -54.74
CA TYR A 617 23.05 -21.28 -55.95
C TYR A 617 23.72 -20.69 -57.17
N ASP A 618 23.70 -19.37 -57.37
CA ASP A 618 24.37 -18.71 -58.48
C ASP A 618 25.89 -19.00 -58.48
N ARG A 619 26.53 -18.91 -57.33
CA ARG A 619 27.94 -19.23 -57.17
C ARG A 619 28.24 -20.71 -57.50
N THR A 620 27.40 -21.63 -57.01
CA THR A 620 27.56 -23.07 -57.28
C THR A 620 27.38 -23.41 -58.77
N ALA A 621 26.40 -22.76 -59.43
CA ALA A 621 26.17 -22.89 -60.85
C ALA A 621 27.35 -22.35 -61.67
N ALA A 622 27.91 -21.19 -61.29
CA ALA A 622 29.08 -20.61 -61.96
C ALA A 622 30.30 -21.53 -61.82
N LEU A 623 30.56 -22.10 -60.66
CA LEU A 623 31.66 -23.07 -60.44
C LEU A 623 31.48 -24.36 -61.24
N GLN A 624 30.25 -24.85 -61.42
CA GLN A 624 29.95 -25.99 -62.21
C GLN A 624 30.19 -25.75 -63.75
N LEU A 625 29.90 -24.52 -64.19
CA LEU A 625 30.19 -24.07 -65.54
C LEU A 625 31.69 -23.94 -65.79
N GLU A 626 32.47 -23.49 -64.83
CA GLU A 626 33.93 -23.38 -64.92
C GLU A 626 34.65 -24.73 -64.81
N THR A 627 34.12 -25.66 -64.01
CA THR A 627 34.70 -26.99 -63.79
C THR A 627 34.23 -28.05 -64.81
N GLY A 628 33.20 -27.72 -65.57
CA GLY A 628 32.60 -28.64 -66.59
C GLY A 628 33.25 -28.61 -67.96
N GLN A 629 34.48 -28.04 -68.09
CA GLN A 629 35.32 -28.16 -69.26
C GLN A 629 36.26 -29.36 -69.18
#